data_1e327b3a9f9e0972dee8b01a4789dcbf
#
_entry.id   1e327b3a9f9e0972dee8b01a4789dcbf
#
_cell.length_a   1.000
_cell.length_b   1.000
_cell.length_c   1.000
_cell.angle_alpha   90.00
_cell.angle_beta   90.00
_cell.angle_gamma   90.00
#
_symmetry.space_group_name_H-M   'P 1'
#
loop_
_entity.id
_entity.type
_entity.pdbx_description
1 polymer ?
#
loop_
_entity_poly.entity_id
_entity_poly.type
_entity_poly.pdbx_seq_one_letter_code
_entity_poly.pdbx_strand_id
1 'polypeptide(L)'
;MRLLSTAVYFILPVLLLSSCEERRQDTEALTYIAQSKRDSARLDLNLFESRFHGKLWFYRPGGEVDSGDIRGNIQKDTLIGDYYYTPFGWGEKKRRPLVLLKKGSQYILGTGTEQVYMGIPHFIPSTINFRDPKFIFAEIDR
;
A
#
# COMPACT_ATOMS: atom_id res chain seq x y z
N MET A 1 -64.75 -8.09 43.85
CA MET A 1 -65.13 -7.14 42.79
C MET A 1 -64.11 -6.01 42.79
N ARG A 2 -63.13 -6.07 41.95
CA ARG A 2 -62.42 -4.97 41.36
C ARG A 2 -61.25 -5.57 40.56
N LEU A 3 -61.43 -5.56 39.27
CA LEU A 3 -60.46 -5.98 38.27
C LEU A 3 -59.28 -4.93 38.27
N LEU A 4 -58.09 -5.31 38.69
CA LEU A 4 -56.87 -4.53 38.50
C LEU A 4 -56.19 -5.06 37.22
N SER A 5 -56.36 -4.28 36.17
CA SER A 5 -55.69 -4.45 34.90
C SER A 5 -54.22 -4.05 35.09
N THR A 6 -53.35 -5.02 35.15
CA THR A 6 -51.89 -4.80 35.10
C THR A 6 -51.46 -4.72 33.65
N ALA A 7 -51.31 -3.47 33.19
CA ALA A 7 -50.65 -3.19 31.91
C ALA A 7 -49.18 -3.50 32.03
N VAL A 8 -48.78 -4.61 31.43
CA VAL A 8 -47.35 -4.95 31.27
C VAL A 8 -46.79 -4.10 30.13
N TYR A 9 -46.06 -3.06 30.50
CA TYR A 9 -45.26 -2.29 29.55
C TYR A 9 -44.07 -3.13 29.13
N PHE A 10 -44.14 -3.70 27.94
CA PHE A 10 -43.02 -4.35 27.26
C PHE A 10 -42.13 -3.24 26.69
N ILE A 11 -41.16 -2.83 27.48
CA ILE A 11 -40.10 -1.92 27.00
C ILE A 11 -39.17 -2.75 26.15
N LEU A 12 -39.34 -2.67 24.84
CA LEU A 12 -38.46 -3.22 23.85
C LEU A 12 -37.18 -2.37 23.81
N PRO A 13 -35.99 -2.88 24.21
CA PRO A 13 -34.77 -2.12 24.05
C PRO A 13 -34.44 -2.05 22.55
N VAL A 14 -34.57 -0.89 21.98
CA VAL A 14 -34.05 -0.57 20.65
C VAL A 14 -32.51 -0.60 20.77
N LEU A 15 -31.93 -1.71 20.39
CA LEU A 15 -30.49 -1.86 20.16
C LEU A 15 -30.14 -0.95 18.98
N LEU A 16 -29.67 0.26 19.29
CA LEU A 16 -28.96 1.10 18.35
C LEU A 16 -27.66 0.40 17.96
N LEU A 17 -27.74 -0.36 16.88
CA LEU A 17 -26.55 -0.83 16.18
C LEU A 17 -25.88 0.43 15.61
N SER A 18 -25.00 1.03 16.42
CA SER A 18 -24.03 1.99 15.93
C SER A 18 -23.11 1.23 14.97
N SER A 19 -23.50 1.17 13.71
CA SER A 19 -22.59 0.80 12.64
C SER A 19 -21.46 1.83 12.67
N CYS A 20 -20.30 1.45 13.23
CA CYS A 20 -19.06 2.13 12.97
C CYS A 20 -18.79 1.95 11.49
N GLU A 21 -19.32 2.83 10.70
CA GLU A 21 -18.90 3.05 9.33
C GLU A 21 -17.49 3.64 9.46
N GLU A 22 -16.51 2.75 9.36
CA GLU A 22 -15.10 3.13 9.25
C GLU A 22 -15.01 3.96 7.98
N ARG A 23 -15.12 5.29 8.16
CA ARG A 23 -14.99 6.26 7.09
C ARG A 23 -13.57 6.07 6.54
N ARG A 24 -13.45 5.21 5.51
CA ARG A 24 -12.27 5.21 4.65
C ARG A 24 -12.14 6.64 4.14
N GLN A 25 -11.23 7.38 4.71
CA GLN A 25 -10.74 8.58 4.07
C GLN A 25 -10.02 8.07 2.82
N ASP A 26 -10.76 8.03 1.71
CA ASP A 26 -10.17 7.88 0.39
C ASP A 26 -9.34 9.15 0.15
N THR A 27 -8.15 9.16 0.73
CA THR A 27 -7.14 10.14 0.39
C THR A 27 -6.80 9.85 -1.07
N GLU A 28 -7.07 10.79 -1.94
CA GLU A 28 -6.83 10.64 -3.37
C GLU A 28 -5.39 10.18 -3.59
N ALA A 29 -5.23 9.06 -4.30
CA ALA A 29 -3.92 8.51 -4.57
C ALA A 29 -3.10 9.49 -5.40
N LEU A 30 -1.90 9.82 -4.96
CA LEU A 30 -0.94 10.57 -5.74
C LEU A 30 -0.27 9.63 -6.73
N THR A 31 -0.18 10.05 -7.98
CA THR A 31 0.43 9.27 -9.06
C THR A 31 1.82 9.79 -9.37
N TYR A 32 2.77 8.88 -9.44
CA TYR A 32 4.16 9.14 -9.78
C TYR A 32 4.57 8.27 -10.95
N ILE A 33 5.46 8.79 -11.79
CA ILE A 33 6.07 8.06 -12.90
C ILE A 33 7.59 8.09 -12.81
N ALA A 34 8.21 7.04 -13.33
CA ALA A 34 9.65 6.94 -13.46
C ALA A 34 10.03 6.30 -14.79
N GLN A 35 11.18 6.69 -15.31
CA GLN A 35 11.77 6.10 -16.51
C GLN A 35 13.22 5.71 -16.23
N SER A 36 13.63 4.57 -16.79
CA SER A 36 15.00 4.07 -16.69
C SER A 36 15.37 3.36 -17.99
N LYS A 37 16.16 4.01 -18.83
CA LYS A 37 16.52 3.52 -20.17
C LYS A 37 15.26 3.21 -21.02
N ARG A 38 14.95 1.92 -21.20
CA ARG A 38 13.78 1.45 -21.97
C ARG A 38 12.62 1.00 -21.09
N ASP A 39 12.82 0.97 -19.78
CA ASP A 39 11.80 0.59 -18.80
C ASP A 39 11.12 1.83 -18.24
N SER A 40 9.86 1.70 -17.89
CA SER A 40 9.14 2.73 -17.14
C SER A 40 8.40 2.10 -15.96
N ALA A 41 8.02 2.94 -15.02
CA ALA A 41 7.25 2.51 -13.85
C ALA A 41 6.21 3.57 -13.50
N ARG A 42 5.08 3.11 -12.94
CA ARG A 42 4.03 3.94 -12.36
C ARG A 42 3.79 3.52 -10.92
N LEU A 43 3.68 4.50 -10.06
CA LEU A 43 3.39 4.33 -8.65
C LEU A 43 2.16 5.17 -8.29
N ASP A 44 1.08 4.54 -7.87
CA ASP A 44 -0.06 5.19 -7.24
C ASP A 44 0.06 4.96 -5.73
N LEU A 45 0.14 6.05 -4.96
CA LEU A 45 0.51 6.00 -3.55
C LEU A 45 -0.50 6.74 -2.68
N ASN A 46 -1.01 6.06 -1.67
CA ASN A 46 -1.80 6.61 -0.58
C ASN A 46 -0.99 6.59 0.69
N LEU A 47 -0.88 7.73 1.36
CA LEU A 47 -0.16 7.89 2.62
C LEU A 47 -1.14 8.09 3.77
N PHE A 48 -0.90 7.38 4.86
CA PHE A 48 -1.55 7.56 6.15
C PHE A 48 -0.48 7.93 7.17
N GLU A 49 -0.85 8.27 8.38
CA GLU A 49 0.09 8.76 9.41
C GLU A 49 1.40 7.94 9.50
N SER A 50 1.30 6.62 9.62
CA SER A 50 2.45 5.74 9.79
C SER A 50 2.52 4.60 8.76
N ARG A 51 1.57 4.55 7.83
CA ARG A 51 1.44 3.47 6.84
C ARG A 51 1.21 4.02 5.45
N PHE A 52 1.51 3.20 4.46
CA PHE A 52 1.18 3.47 3.07
C PHE A 52 0.58 2.24 2.41
N HIS A 53 -0.19 2.48 1.38
CA HIS A 53 -0.60 1.46 0.42
C HIS A 53 -0.77 2.09 -0.97
N GLY A 54 -0.81 1.24 -1.98
CA GLY A 54 -0.99 1.71 -3.35
C GLY A 54 -0.79 0.61 -4.36
N LYS A 55 -0.45 1.01 -5.57
CA LYS A 55 -0.16 0.11 -6.66
C LYS A 55 1.12 0.50 -7.38
N LEU A 56 1.84 -0.50 -7.87
CA LEU A 56 3.09 -0.32 -8.59
C LEU A 56 3.08 -1.17 -9.86
N TRP A 57 3.43 -0.54 -10.97
CA TRP A 57 3.58 -1.16 -12.29
C TRP A 57 4.99 -0.95 -12.79
N PHE A 58 5.56 -2.00 -13.35
CA PHE A 58 6.79 -1.94 -14.11
C PHE A 58 6.52 -2.36 -15.55
N TYR A 59 6.85 -1.50 -16.48
CA TYR A 59 6.68 -1.70 -17.91
C TYR A 59 8.03 -1.94 -18.56
N ARG A 60 8.14 -3.04 -19.28
CA ARG A 60 9.34 -3.40 -20.05
C ARG A 60 9.04 -3.38 -21.54
N PRO A 61 10.07 -3.27 -22.41
CA PRO A 61 9.89 -3.37 -23.86
C PRO A 61 9.17 -4.66 -24.24
N GLY A 62 8.34 -4.60 -25.30
CA GLY A 62 7.58 -5.76 -25.75
C GLY A 62 6.21 -5.92 -25.10
N GLY A 63 5.77 -4.93 -24.30
CA GLY A 63 4.45 -4.96 -23.64
C GLY A 63 4.42 -5.79 -22.36
N GLU A 64 5.57 -6.15 -21.83
CA GLU A 64 5.66 -6.87 -20.57
C GLU A 64 5.34 -5.93 -19.39
N VAL A 65 4.39 -6.31 -18.56
CA VAL A 65 3.99 -5.55 -17.38
C VAL A 65 3.95 -6.43 -16.14
N ASP A 66 4.71 -6.05 -15.13
CA ASP A 66 4.52 -6.55 -13.77
C ASP A 66 3.67 -5.54 -13.01
N SER A 67 2.62 -6.00 -12.35
CA SER A 67 1.75 -5.10 -11.60
C SER A 67 1.27 -5.73 -10.30
N GLY A 68 1.12 -4.90 -9.28
CA GLY A 68 0.66 -5.38 -7.99
C GLY A 68 0.44 -4.30 -6.96
N ASP A 69 0.05 -4.77 -5.80
CA ASP A 69 -0.23 -3.92 -4.65
C ASP A 69 1.03 -3.70 -3.81
N ILE A 70 1.17 -2.52 -3.27
CA ILE A 70 2.21 -2.18 -2.31
C ILE A 70 1.58 -1.77 -0.98
N ARG A 71 2.26 -2.10 0.10
CA ARG A 71 1.85 -1.71 1.45
C ARG A 71 3.03 -1.78 2.41
N GLY A 72 2.98 -0.98 3.45
CA GLY A 72 4.01 -1.01 4.48
C GLY A 72 3.89 0.14 5.47
N ASN A 73 5.00 0.41 6.14
CA ASN A 73 5.13 1.43 7.15
C ASN A 73 6.01 2.58 6.69
N ILE A 74 5.74 3.75 7.22
CA ILE A 74 6.52 4.96 6.99
C ILE A 74 7.44 5.16 8.20
N GLN A 75 8.74 5.20 7.95
CA GLN A 75 9.77 5.47 8.96
C GLN A 75 10.53 6.73 8.54
N LYS A 76 10.18 7.88 9.12
CA LYS A 76 10.69 9.19 8.70
C LYS A 76 10.41 9.44 7.21
N ASP A 77 11.45 9.56 6.40
CA ASP A 77 11.33 9.76 4.95
C ASP A 77 11.37 8.45 4.13
N THR A 78 11.37 7.30 4.80
CA THR A 78 11.49 6.00 4.14
C THR A 78 10.21 5.19 4.29
N LEU A 79 9.71 4.70 3.17
CA LEU A 79 8.61 3.77 3.08
C LEU A 79 9.19 2.36 2.98
N ILE A 80 8.87 1.49 3.92
CA ILE A 80 9.37 0.11 3.97
C ILE A 80 8.20 -0.84 4.00
N GLY A 81 8.17 -1.76 3.06
CA GLY A 81 7.05 -2.70 2.94
C GLY A 81 7.24 -3.79 1.91
N ASP A 82 6.15 -4.16 1.29
CA ASP A 82 6.05 -5.27 0.36
C ASP A 82 5.45 -4.83 -0.97
N TYR A 83 5.90 -5.48 -2.02
CA TYR A 83 5.31 -5.49 -3.35
C TYR A 83 4.76 -6.89 -3.64
N TYR A 84 3.44 -7.00 -3.70
CA TYR A 84 2.73 -8.24 -3.97
C TYR A 84 2.12 -8.15 -5.37
N TYR A 85 2.76 -8.81 -6.34
CA TYR A 85 2.55 -8.56 -7.75
C TYR A 85 2.40 -9.85 -8.57
N THR A 86 1.82 -9.70 -9.74
CA THR A 86 1.78 -10.75 -10.77
C THR A 86 2.84 -10.44 -11.81
N PRO A 87 3.90 -11.27 -11.91
CA PRO A 87 4.89 -11.15 -12.97
C PRO A 87 4.26 -11.41 -14.34
N PHE A 88 4.76 -10.73 -15.37
CA PHE A 88 4.34 -10.97 -16.74
C PHE A 88 4.52 -12.45 -17.13
N GLY A 89 3.47 -13.05 -17.70
CA GLY A 89 3.48 -14.45 -18.13
C GLY A 89 3.38 -15.50 -17.01
N TRP A 90 3.19 -15.09 -15.76
CA TRP A 90 3.02 -15.99 -14.62
C TRP A 90 1.58 -15.93 -14.09
N GLY A 91 1.04 -17.11 -13.73
CA GLY A 91 -0.29 -17.21 -13.11
C GLY A 91 -0.31 -16.96 -11.61
N GLU A 92 0.84 -17.03 -10.95
CA GLU A 92 0.96 -16.91 -9.49
C GLU A 92 1.55 -15.55 -9.09
N LYS A 93 0.99 -14.99 -8.03
CA LYS A 93 1.53 -13.76 -7.42
C LYS A 93 2.83 -14.04 -6.67
N LYS A 94 3.74 -13.08 -6.75
CA LYS A 94 4.99 -13.07 -6.00
C LYS A 94 5.01 -11.92 -5.01
N ARG A 95 5.79 -12.08 -3.95
CA ARG A 95 6.02 -11.04 -2.95
C ARG A 95 7.50 -10.69 -2.91
N ARG A 96 7.80 -9.42 -2.94
CA ARG A 96 9.17 -8.90 -2.79
C ARG A 96 9.19 -7.75 -1.80
N PRO A 97 10.32 -7.51 -1.11
CA PRO A 97 10.45 -6.33 -0.29
C PRO A 97 10.48 -5.07 -1.17
N LEU A 98 9.97 -3.98 -0.61
CA LEU A 98 9.94 -2.66 -1.22
C LEU A 98 10.49 -1.63 -0.26
N VAL A 99 11.36 -0.75 -0.74
CA VAL A 99 11.80 0.42 0.00
C VAL A 99 11.84 1.63 -0.92
N LEU A 100 11.24 2.72 -0.48
CA LEU A 100 11.17 3.99 -1.19
C LEU A 100 11.65 5.10 -0.25
N LEU A 101 12.60 5.92 -0.71
CA LEU A 101 13.06 7.10 0.01
C LEU A 101 12.38 8.34 -0.57
N LYS A 102 11.68 9.09 0.27
CA LYS A 102 11.14 10.39 -0.11
C LYS A 102 12.27 11.43 -0.12
N LYS A 103 12.42 12.11 -1.24
CA LYS A 103 13.37 13.21 -1.40
C LYS A 103 12.69 14.36 -2.14
N GLY A 104 12.30 15.39 -1.39
CA GLY A 104 11.46 16.46 -1.93
C GLY A 104 10.09 15.93 -2.37
N SER A 105 9.72 16.16 -3.62
CA SER A 105 8.50 15.66 -4.25
C SER A 105 8.67 14.31 -4.95
N GLN A 106 9.84 13.67 -4.81
CA GLN A 106 10.17 12.42 -5.50
C GLN A 106 10.29 11.26 -4.53
N TYR A 107 10.15 10.04 -5.06
CA TYR A 107 10.47 8.79 -4.37
C TYR A 107 11.58 8.05 -5.12
N ILE A 108 12.60 7.63 -4.41
CA ILE A 108 13.74 6.87 -4.93
C ILE A 108 13.53 5.41 -4.59
N LEU A 109 13.50 4.53 -5.59
CA LEU A 109 13.44 3.10 -5.37
C LEU A 109 14.79 2.60 -4.84
N GLY A 110 14.78 2.08 -3.62
CA GLY A 110 15.97 1.51 -3.01
C GLY A 110 16.17 0.04 -3.36
N THR A 111 17.35 -0.46 -3.03
CA THR A 111 17.76 -1.85 -3.15
C THR A 111 18.34 -2.35 -1.85
N GLY A 112 18.51 -3.65 -1.73
CA GLY A 112 19.12 -4.30 -0.58
C GLY A 112 19.26 -5.79 -0.80
N THR A 113 19.86 -6.48 0.17
CA THR A 113 19.92 -7.93 0.20
C THR A 113 18.60 -8.46 0.74
N GLU A 114 17.92 -9.28 -0.07
CA GLU A 114 16.65 -9.90 0.31
C GLU A 114 16.91 -11.09 1.24
N GLN A 115 16.11 -11.20 2.29
CA GLN A 115 16.07 -12.31 3.22
C GLN A 115 14.60 -12.72 3.42
N VAL A 116 14.36 -14.01 3.65
CA VAL A 116 13.03 -14.52 3.97
C VAL A 116 12.99 -14.93 5.43
N TYR A 117 12.08 -14.37 6.20
CA TYR A 117 11.80 -14.77 7.56
C TYR A 117 10.32 -15.11 7.71
N MET A 118 10.01 -16.30 8.19
CA MET A 118 8.64 -16.83 8.31
C MET A 118 7.80 -16.67 7.04
N GLY A 119 8.41 -16.92 5.87
CA GLY A 119 7.76 -16.80 4.58
C GLY A 119 7.58 -15.36 4.06
N ILE A 120 8.05 -14.35 4.79
CA ILE A 120 7.94 -12.94 4.43
C ILE A 120 9.31 -12.45 3.95
N PRO A 121 9.45 -12.05 2.68
CA PRO A 121 10.68 -11.44 2.20
C PRO A 121 10.82 -10.01 2.73
N HIS A 122 12.03 -9.65 3.13
CA HIS A 122 12.39 -8.32 3.59
C HIS A 122 13.84 -8.01 3.22
N PHE A 123 14.22 -6.74 3.18
CA PHE A 123 15.61 -6.36 3.05
C PHE A 123 16.32 -6.43 4.41
N ILE A 124 17.56 -6.90 4.40
CA ILE A 124 18.45 -6.76 5.55
C ILE A 124 18.70 -5.25 5.75
N PRO A 125 18.32 -4.64 6.88
CA PRO A 125 18.34 -3.17 7.03
C PRO A 125 19.68 -2.51 6.73
N SER A 126 20.79 -3.12 7.13
CA SER A 126 22.16 -2.61 6.91
C SER A 126 22.58 -2.60 5.44
N THR A 127 21.87 -3.30 4.57
CA THR A 127 22.17 -3.40 3.12
C THR A 127 21.34 -2.47 2.27
N ILE A 128 20.32 -1.83 2.84
CA ILE A 128 19.45 -0.90 2.12
C ILE A 128 20.27 0.30 1.66
N ASN A 129 20.20 0.57 0.36
CA ASN A 129 20.83 1.73 -0.21
C ASN A 129 20.01 2.33 -1.35
N PHE A 130 20.25 3.60 -1.63
CA PHE A 130 19.55 4.39 -2.65
C PHE A 130 20.53 4.98 -3.67
N ARG A 131 21.74 4.40 -3.75
CA ARG A 131 22.76 4.79 -4.74
C ARG A 131 22.43 4.13 -6.07
N ASP A 132 22.61 4.88 -7.15
CA ASP A 132 22.34 4.43 -8.51
C ASP A 132 20.94 3.77 -8.67
N PRO A 133 19.87 4.45 -8.27
CA PRO A 133 18.54 3.87 -8.30
C PRO A 133 18.09 3.60 -9.73
N LYS A 134 17.48 2.44 -9.95
CA LYS A 134 16.89 2.13 -11.25
C LYS A 134 15.72 3.08 -11.59
N PHE A 135 14.93 3.47 -10.59
CA PHE A 135 13.79 4.36 -10.77
C PHE A 135 13.77 5.47 -9.74
N ILE A 136 13.51 6.68 -10.24
CA ILE A 136 13.19 7.86 -9.45
C ILE A 136 11.80 8.29 -9.91
N PHE A 137 10.84 8.19 -9.01
CA PHE A 137 9.44 8.51 -9.26
C PHE A 137 9.19 10.00 -9.04
N ALA A 138 8.70 10.68 -10.05
CA ALA A 138 8.28 12.07 -9.98
C ALA A 138 6.76 12.16 -10.02
N GLU A 139 6.17 13.04 -9.23
CA GLU A 139 4.74 13.29 -9.21
C GLU A 139 4.27 13.83 -10.55
N ILE A 140 3.12 13.37 -11.01
CA ILE A 140 2.47 13.91 -12.20
C ILE A 140 1.48 14.97 -11.72
N ASP A 141 1.72 16.21 -12.12
CA ASP A 141 0.73 17.28 -11.97
C ASP A 141 -0.52 16.90 -12.79
N ARG A 142 -1.68 16.96 -12.13
CA ARG A 142 -2.99 16.74 -12.76
C ARG A 142 -3.53 18.00 -13.41
#